data_cef9dfce4838266a3abcbb512e62d20f
#
_entry.id   cef9dfce4838266a3abcbb512e62d20f
#
_cell.length_a   1.000
_cell.length_b   1.000
_cell.length_c   1.000
_cell.angle_alpha   90.00
_cell.angle_beta   90.00
_cell.angle_gamma   90.00
#
_symmetry.space_group_name_H-M   'P 1'
#
loop_
_entity.id
_entity.type
_entity.pdbx_description
1 polymer ?
#
loop_
_entity_poly.entity_id
_entity_poly.type
_entity_poly.pdbx_seq_one_letter_code
_entity_poly.pdbx_strand_id
1 'polypeptide(L)'
;MSELTVRRAPDFSLPMVGGGRLTLSELRGKIAVINFWSAECPWSRRADVVLVYRHITWEQKGVRILGIASNVNEPEEEIRYEVENRHVKYPILLDPDQKVANLYKAEITPHFFIMDRQGVLRYTGALDDATAGRRRPKVIYVDRAVTALLQEKTPNPTVTSPYGCSIIRAAPTTGTALQKVDM
;
A
#
# COMPACT_ATOMS: atom_id res chain seq x y z
N MET A 1 10.64 -18.30 -2.10
CA MET A 1 9.68 -17.39 -2.76
C MET A 1 8.50 -17.20 -1.84
N SER A 2 8.11 -15.95 -1.56
CA SER A 2 6.94 -15.69 -0.72
C SER A 2 5.69 -16.21 -1.42
N GLU A 3 4.85 -16.97 -0.71
CA GLU A 3 3.57 -17.48 -1.23
C GLU A 3 2.65 -16.42 -1.84
N LEU A 4 2.86 -15.13 -1.49
CA LEU A 4 2.04 -14.01 -1.94
C LEU A 4 2.26 -13.65 -3.42
N THR A 5 3.42 -13.95 -4.00
CA THR A 5 3.76 -13.56 -5.38
C THR A 5 3.21 -14.47 -6.47
N VAL A 6 2.52 -15.55 -6.10
CA VAL A 6 1.94 -16.54 -7.04
C VAL A 6 0.42 -16.62 -6.88
N ARG A 7 -0.18 -15.90 -5.94
CA ARG A 7 -1.61 -15.94 -5.65
C ARG A 7 -2.37 -14.75 -6.21
N ARG A 8 -3.67 -14.92 -6.44
CA ARG A 8 -4.57 -13.78 -6.64
C ARG A 8 -4.49 -12.88 -5.42
N ALA A 9 -4.39 -11.58 -5.66
CA ALA A 9 -4.45 -10.60 -4.59
C ALA A 9 -5.79 -10.73 -3.86
N PRO A 10 -5.80 -10.79 -2.52
CA PRO A 10 -7.02 -10.79 -1.74
C PRO A 10 -7.88 -9.57 -2.07
N ASP A 11 -9.16 -9.78 -2.39
CA ASP A 11 -10.07 -8.70 -2.71
C ASP A 11 -10.48 -7.92 -1.45
N PHE A 12 -10.77 -6.64 -1.62
CA PHE A 12 -11.27 -5.77 -0.57
C PHE A 12 -12.09 -4.62 -1.17
N SER A 13 -12.91 -4.00 -0.34
CA SER A 13 -13.64 -2.78 -0.66
C SER A 13 -13.49 -1.79 0.48
N LEU A 14 -12.94 -0.61 0.21
CA LEU A 14 -12.67 0.42 1.20
C LEU A 14 -13.22 1.78 0.77
N PRO A 15 -13.64 2.63 1.73
CA PRO A 15 -13.98 4.02 1.44
C PRO A 15 -12.73 4.80 1.03
N MET A 16 -12.92 5.78 0.16
CA MET A 16 -11.87 6.70 -0.28
C MET A 16 -11.91 8.01 0.49
N VAL A 17 -10.76 8.60 0.73
CA VAL A 17 -10.67 9.99 1.16
C VAL A 17 -11.41 10.87 0.15
N GLY A 18 -12.30 11.72 0.63
CA GLY A 18 -13.11 12.59 -0.23
C GLY A 18 -14.42 11.98 -0.72
N GLY A 19 -14.71 10.74 -0.38
CA GLY A 19 -15.99 10.06 -0.65
C GLY A 19 -15.90 8.95 -1.70
N GLY A 20 -16.93 8.11 -1.72
CA GLY A 20 -17.00 6.92 -2.57
C GLY A 20 -16.25 5.73 -1.99
N ARG A 21 -16.25 4.65 -2.72
CA ARG A 21 -15.57 3.38 -2.40
C ARG A 21 -14.81 2.87 -3.61
N LEU A 22 -13.77 2.12 -3.34
CA LEU A 22 -13.05 1.36 -4.36
C LEU A 22 -12.96 -0.10 -3.94
N THR A 23 -13.33 -0.98 -4.84
CA THR A 23 -13.17 -2.43 -4.70
C THR A 23 -12.04 -2.88 -5.61
N LEU A 24 -11.10 -3.65 -5.08
CA LEU A 24 -9.90 -4.04 -5.82
C LEU A 24 -10.22 -4.79 -7.12
N SER A 25 -11.24 -5.67 -7.08
CA SER A 25 -11.67 -6.42 -8.26
C SER A 25 -12.17 -5.55 -9.43
N GLU A 26 -12.57 -4.30 -9.18
CA GLU A 26 -12.93 -3.33 -10.23
C GLU A 26 -11.73 -2.90 -11.08
N LEU A 27 -10.50 -3.13 -10.59
CA LEU A 27 -9.27 -2.83 -11.31
C LEU A 27 -8.81 -3.98 -12.23
N ARG A 28 -9.60 -5.03 -12.40
CA ARG A 28 -9.29 -6.10 -13.37
C ARG A 28 -9.09 -5.53 -14.77
N GLY A 29 -8.09 -6.05 -15.46
CA GLY A 29 -7.65 -5.51 -16.76
C GLY A 29 -6.62 -4.38 -16.64
N LYS A 30 -6.37 -3.88 -15.43
CA LYS A 30 -5.32 -2.88 -15.12
C LYS A 30 -4.23 -3.53 -14.26
N ILE A 31 -3.00 -3.04 -14.41
CA ILE A 31 -1.95 -3.29 -13.43
C ILE A 31 -2.27 -2.40 -12.22
N ALA A 32 -2.29 -2.96 -11.02
CA ALA A 32 -2.57 -2.19 -9.82
C ALA A 32 -1.35 -2.15 -8.90
N VAL A 33 -1.00 -0.95 -8.46
CA VAL A 33 0.08 -0.67 -7.51
C VAL A 33 -0.55 -0.24 -6.20
N ILE A 34 -0.59 -1.14 -5.23
CA ILE A 34 -1.07 -0.87 -3.87
C ILE A 34 0.11 -0.41 -3.04
N ASN A 35 -0.06 0.70 -2.33
CA ASN A 35 0.91 1.23 -1.37
C ASN A 35 0.24 1.37 0.00
N PHE A 36 0.66 0.61 1.01
CA PHE A 36 0.29 0.91 2.38
C PHE A 36 0.97 2.22 2.78
N TRP A 37 0.15 3.23 3.04
CA TRP A 37 0.51 4.64 3.10
C TRP A 37 0.30 5.21 4.49
N SER A 38 1.06 6.25 4.85
CA SER A 38 0.93 6.95 6.12
C SER A 38 1.11 8.45 5.94
N ALA A 39 0.25 9.23 6.61
CA ALA A 39 0.33 10.67 6.65
C ALA A 39 1.60 11.14 7.39
N GLU A 40 1.97 10.49 8.48
CA GLU A 40 3.10 10.89 9.33
C GLU A 40 4.45 10.34 8.85
N CYS A 41 4.48 9.26 8.07
CA CYS A 41 5.71 8.57 7.72
C CYS A 41 6.56 9.35 6.70
N PRO A 42 7.82 9.71 7.03
CA PRO A 42 8.71 10.38 6.07
C PRO A 42 9.03 9.53 4.84
N TRP A 43 9.05 8.21 4.98
CA TRP A 43 9.29 7.27 3.89
C TRP A 43 8.09 7.15 2.95
N SER A 44 6.85 7.25 3.48
CA SER A 44 5.64 7.39 2.65
C SER A 44 5.65 8.69 1.88
N ARG A 45 6.01 9.81 2.54
CA ARG A 45 6.16 11.11 1.88
C ARG A 45 7.19 11.06 0.75
N ARG A 46 8.31 10.40 0.97
CA ARG A 46 9.33 10.20 -0.05
C ARG A 46 8.82 9.35 -1.23
N ALA A 47 8.04 8.31 -0.94
CA ALA A 47 7.44 7.48 -1.97
C ALA A 47 6.44 8.28 -2.83
N ASP A 48 5.65 9.16 -2.21
CA ASP A 48 4.69 10.00 -2.92
C ASP A 48 5.34 10.88 -3.98
N VAL A 49 6.54 11.39 -3.73
CA VAL A 49 7.30 12.18 -4.74
C VAL A 49 7.49 11.37 -6.03
N VAL A 50 7.83 10.09 -5.91
CA VAL A 50 7.99 9.20 -7.06
C VAL A 50 6.64 8.88 -7.71
N LEU A 51 5.64 8.50 -6.90
CA LEU A 51 4.34 8.05 -7.38
C LEU A 51 3.53 9.15 -8.04
N VAL A 52 3.54 10.36 -7.48
CA VAL A 52 2.86 11.53 -8.07
C VAL A 52 3.44 11.84 -9.45
N TYR A 53 4.77 11.74 -9.59
CA TYR A 53 5.42 11.94 -10.89
C TYR A 53 5.07 10.85 -11.91
N ARG A 54 4.87 9.59 -11.47
CA ARG A 54 4.52 8.46 -12.32
C ARG A 54 3.04 8.39 -12.67
N HIS A 55 2.18 8.90 -11.81
CA HIS A 55 0.72 8.69 -11.85
C HIS A 55 0.11 8.91 -13.23
N ILE A 56 0.30 10.07 -13.83
CA ILE A 56 -0.33 10.42 -15.12
C ILE A 56 0.13 9.48 -16.24
N THR A 57 1.45 9.27 -16.36
CA THR A 57 2.02 8.41 -17.41
C THR A 57 1.58 6.96 -17.24
N TRP A 58 1.53 6.47 -16.02
CA TRP A 58 1.09 5.11 -15.73
C TRP A 58 -0.40 4.92 -15.98
N GLU A 59 -1.22 5.90 -15.61
CA GLU A 59 -2.65 5.84 -15.85
C GLU A 59 -2.98 5.69 -17.34
N GLN A 60 -2.28 6.42 -18.21
CA GLN A 60 -2.41 6.31 -19.67
C GLN A 60 -2.03 4.91 -20.20
N LYS A 61 -1.14 4.21 -19.50
CA LYS A 61 -0.71 2.85 -19.84
C LYS A 61 -1.54 1.74 -19.18
N GLY A 62 -2.61 2.10 -18.48
CA GLY A 62 -3.46 1.14 -17.80
C GLY A 62 -2.90 0.63 -16.46
N VAL A 63 -2.07 1.43 -15.79
CA VAL A 63 -1.61 1.19 -14.42
C VAL A 63 -2.38 2.10 -13.47
N ARG A 64 -2.86 1.56 -12.37
CA ARG A 64 -3.58 2.29 -11.32
C ARG A 64 -2.80 2.22 -10.02
N ILE A 65 -2.58 3.38 -9.41
CA ILE A 65 -1.98 3.49 -8.08
C ILE A 65 -3.10 3.71 -7.08
N LEU A 66 -3.00 3.08 -5.92
CA LEU A 66 -3.84 3.37 -4.76
C LEU A 66 -3.03 3.26 -3.47
N GLY A 67 -3.30 4.17 -2.54
CA GLY A 67 -2.76 4.10 -1.19
C GLY A 67 -3.79 3.52 -0.23
N ILE A 68 -3.33 2.86 0.84
CA ILE A 68 -4.18 2.37 1.93
C ILE A 68 -3.63 2.91 3.24
N ALA A 69 -4.42 3.73 3.92
CA ALA A 69 -4.09 4.29 5.22
C ALA A 69 -4.68 3.39 6.33
N SER A 70 -3.80 2.72 7.06
CA SER A 70 -4.18 1.72 8.07
C SER A 70 -3.69 2.08 9.48
N ASN A 71 -3.03 3.21 9.69
CA ASN A 71 -2.61 3.65 11.02
C ASN A 71 -3.82 4.09 11.86
N VAL A 72 -3.94 3.57 13.08
CA VAL A 72 -5.06 3.94 13.98
C VAL A 72 -4.95 5.35 14.56
N ASN A 73 -3.77 5.93 14.56
CA ASN A 73 -3.49 7.27 15.09
C ASN A 73 -3.57 8.39 14.04
N GLU A 74 -3.93 8.06 12.80
CA GLU A 74 -4.06 9.03 11.71
C GLU A 74 -5.55 9.26 11.39
N PRO A 75 -6.18 10.34 11.88
CA PRO A 75 -7.57 10.66 11.55
C PRO A 75 -7.72 11.07 10.09
N GLU A 76 -8.91 10.86 9.51
CA GLU A 76 -9.17 11.16 8.09
C GLU A 76 -8.84 12.61 7.70
N GLU A 77 -9.05 13.55 8.62
CA GLU A 77 -8.74 14.97 8.39
C GLU A 77 -7.24 15.20 8.14
N GLU A 78 -6.39 14.53 8.92
CA GLU A 78 -4.94 14.60 8.76
C GLU A 78 -4.50 13.90 7.46
N ILE A 79 -5.07 12.74 7.16
CA ILE A 79 -4.84 12.03 5.88
C ILE A 79 -5.20 12.95 4.71
N ARG A 80 -6.36 13.59 4.74
CA ARG A 80 -6.82 14.52 3.70
C ARG A 80 -5.87 15.71 3.55
N TYR A 81 -5.45 16.30 4.66
CA TYR A 81 -4.48 17.40 4.64
C TYR A 81 -3.17 16.99 3.95
N GLU A 82 -2.62 15.81 4.29
CA GLU A 82 -1.37 15.33 3.70
C GLU A 82 -1.53 14.93 2.23
N VAL A 83 -2.67 14.39 1.83
CA VAL A 83 -2.99 14.12 0.42
C VAL A 83 -2.92 15.41 -0.40
N GLU A 84 -3.51 16.50 0.08
CA GLU A 84 -3.47 17.80 -0.57
C GLU A 84 -2.05 18.40 -0.55
N ASN A 85 -1.40 18.39 0.61
CA ASN A 85 -0.06 18.94 0.82
C ASN A 85 1.02 18.24 -0.04
N ARG A 86 0.88 16.94 -0.27
CA ARG A 86 1.78 16.15 -1.12
C ARG A 86 1.36 16.08 -2.59
N HIS A 87 0.27 16.75 -2.96
CA HIS A 87 -0.31 16.73 -4.31
C HIS A 87 -0.62 15.31 -4.81
N VAL A 88 -1.02 14.41 -3.92
CA VAL A 88 -1.41 13.04 -4.27
C VAL A 88 -2.71 13.08 -5.08
N LYS A 89 -2.70 12.53 -6.28
CA LYS A 89 -3.84 12.51 -7.22
C LYS A 89 -4.45 11.12 -7.41
N TYR A 90 -3.77 10.08 -6.95
CA TYR A 90 -4.32 8.74 -6.90
C TYR A 90 -5.14 8.53 -5.62
N PRO A 91 -6.12 7.61 -5.60
CA PRO A 91 -6.99 7.43 -4.44
C PRO A 91 -6.22 6.93 -3.22
N ILE A 92 -6.52 7.52 -2.06
CA ILE A 92 -6.13 7.01 -0.75
C ILE A 92 -7.38 6.41 -0.10
N LEU A 93 -7.29 5.14 0.27
CA LEU A 93 -8.34 4.35 0.87
C LEU A 93 -8.16 4.30 2.38
N LEU A 94 -9.27 4.26 3.10
CA LEU A 94 -9.28 4.26 4.55
C LEU A 94 -9.53 2.82 5.06
N ASP A 95 -8.60 2.32 5.86
CA ASP A 95 -8.63 0.99 6.50
C ASP A 95 -8.53 1.13 8.04
N PRO A 96 -9.51 1.83 8.69
CA PRO A 96 -9.40 2.21 10.09
C PRO A 96 -9.46 1.01 11.05
N ASP A 97 -10.09 -0.08 10.66
CA ASP A 97 -10.15 -1.34 11.43
C ASP A 97 -9.00 -2.30 11.08
N GLN A 98 -8.09 -1.88 10.19
CA GLN A 98 -6.87 -2.60 9.81
C GLN A 98 -7.10 -4.00 9.21
N LYS A 99 -8.30 -4.28 8.72
CA LYS A 99 -8.63 -5.57 8.12
C LYS A 99 -7.81 -5.85 6.88
N VAL A 100 -7.63 -4.83 6.02
CA VAL A 100 -6.88 -4.99 4.78
C VAL A 100 -5.38 -5.06 5.07
N ALA A 101 -4.84 -4.27 6.01
CA ALA A 101 -3.46 -4.40 6.44
C ALA A 101 -3.17 -5.81 6.98
N ASN A 102 -4.08 -6.38 7.78
CA ASN A 102 -3.94 -7.74 8.30
C ASN A 102 -4.04 -8.79 7.19
N LEU A 103 -4.97 -8.62 6.24
CA LEU A 103 -5.17 -9.52 5.11
C LEU A 103 -3.92 -9.61 4.23
N TYR A 104 -3.25 -8.48 4.00
CA TYR A 104 -2.01 -8.39 3.22
C TYR A 104 -0.75 -8.63 4.06
N LYS A 105 -0.88 -8.78 5.38
CA LYS A 105 0.25 -8.87 6.33
C LYS A 105 1.21 -7.68 6.19
N ALA A 106 0.65 -6.50 5.95
CA ALA A 106 1.42 -5.28 5.88
C ALA A 106 1.76 -4.79 7.29
N GLU A 107 3.03 -4.51 7.56
CA GLU A 107 3.54 -4.08 8.88
C GLU A 107 4.29 -2.76 8.79
N ILE A 108 4.67 -2.35 7.60
CA ILE A 108 5.52 -1.19 7.32
C ILE A 108 4.82 -0.26 6.34
N THR A 109 5.08 1.03 6.43
CA THR A 109 4.74 2.03 5.42
C THR A 109 6.00 2.77 4.93
N PRO A 110 6.22 2.93 3.62
CA PRO A 110 5.45 2.33 2.53
C PRO A 110 5.72 0.83 2.36
N HIS A 111 4.70 0.06 1.99
CA HIS A 111 4.84 -1.34 1.58
C HIS A 111 4.03 -1.55 0.31
N PHE A 112 4.66 -2.01 -0.73
CA PHE A 112 4.08 -2.15 -2.05
C PHE A 112 3.64 -3.58 -2.35
N PHE A 113 2.48 -3.68 -3.01
CA PHE A 113 1.93 -4.90 -3.58
C PHE A 113 1.49 -4.57 -5.00
N ILE A 114 2.06 -5.24 -5.99
CA ILE A 114 1.76 -4.97 -7.40
C ILE A 114 1.16 -6.22 -8.02
N MET A 115 0.02 -6.06 -8.65
CA MET A 115 -0.67 -7.13 -9.34
C MET A 115 -0.79 -6.85 -10.84
N ASP A 116 -0.81 -7.94 -11.60
CA ASP A 116 -1.05 -7.90 -13.03
C ASP A 116 -2.52 -7.66 -13.38
N ARG A 117 -2.83 -7.60 -14.69
CA ARG A 117 -4.18 -7.39 -15.21
C ARG A 117 -5.16 -8.50 -14.82
N GLN A 118 -4.68 -9.68 -14.49
CA GLN A 118 -5.47 -10.81 -14.01
C GLN A 118 -5.69 -10.78 -12.49
N GLY A 119 -5.10 -9.79 -11.80
CA GLY A 119 -5.19 -9.64 -10.35
C GLY A 119 -4.31 -10.62 -9.58
N VAL A 120 -3.25 -11.12 -10.20
CA VAL A 120 -2.25 -11.97 -9.55
C VAL A 120 -1.15 -11.08 -8.99
N LEU A 121 -0.79 -11.28 -7.72
CA LEU A 121 0.34 -10.62 -7.09
C LEU A 121 1.65 -11.03 -7.78
N ARG A 122 2.41 -10.03 -8.22
CA ARG A 122 3.66 -10.20 -8.96
C ARG A 122 4.86 -9.59 -8.28
N TYR A 123 4.63 -8.63 -7.40
CA TYR A 123 5.69 -8.02 -6.60
C TYR A 123 5.17 -7.63 -5.22
N THR A 124 5.99 -7.79 -4.20
CA THR A 124 5.78 -7.21 -2.87
C THR A 124 7.10 -6.74 -2.27
N GLY A 125 7.08 -5.59 -1.61
CA GLY A 125 8.25 -5.09 -0.92
C GLY A 125 8.40 -3.57 -0.90
N ALA A 126 9.66 -3.12 -0.99
CA ALA A 126 10.05 -1.72 -0.93
C ALA A 126 9.77 -0.95 -2.23
N LEU A 127 9.70 0.38 -2.13
CA LEU A 127 9.71 1.26 -3.31
C LEU A 127 11.00 1.07 -4.11
N ASP A 128 12.13 1.08 -3.41
CA ASP A 128 13.48 1.08 -3.98
C ASP A 128 14.50 0.52 -2.96
N ASP A 129 15.77 0.60 -3.28
CA ASP A 129 16.86 0.12 -2.45
C ASP A 129 17.44 1.20 -1.49
N ALA A 130 16.75 2.33 -1.30
CA ALA A 130 17.15 3.34 -0.33
C ALA A 130 16.89 2.89 1.11
N THR A 131 17.77 3.32 2.00
CA THR A 131 17.70 3.10 3.46
C THR A 131 18.18 4.35 4.19
N ALA A 132 18.11 4.37 5.51
CA ALA A 132 18.67 5.48 6.30
C ALA A 132 20.16 5.72 6.00
N GLY A 133 20.94 4.66 5.77
CA GLY A 133 22.36 4.76 5.41
C GLY A 133 22.62 5.07 3.94
N ARG A 134 21.64 4.90 3.06
CA ARG A 134 21.74 5.17 1.64
C ARG A 134 20.46 5.79 1.11
N ARG A 135 20.38 7.10 1.15
CA ARG A 135 19.16 7.84 0.78
C ARG A 135 18.92 7.96 -0.73
N ARG A 136 19.97 7.80 -1.55
CA ARG A 136 19.85 7.81 -3.02
C ARG A 136 19.75 6.39 -3.53
N PRO A 137 18.61 5.99 -4.11
CA PRO A 137 18.45 4.64 -4.64
C PRO A 137 19.29 4.45 -5.92
N LYS A 138 19.78 3.23 -6.12
CA LYS A 138 20.31 2.77 -7.39
C LYS A 138 19.24 2.11 -8.25
N VAL A 139 18.21 1.56 -7.59
CA VAL A 139 17.13 0.80 -8.22
C VAL A 139 15.79 1.19 -7.60
N ILE A 140 14.83 1.55 -8.43
CA ILE A 140 13.44 1.70 -8.04
C ILE A 140 12.72 0.39 -8.40
N TYR A 141 12.48 -0.46 -7.40
CA TYR A 141 11.88 -1.78 -7.59
C TYR A 141 10.48 -1.72 -8.15
N VAL A 142 9.68 -0.75 -7.70
CA VAL A 142 8.31 -0.54 -8.19
C VAL A 142 8.31 -0.18 -9.67
N ASP A 143 9.21 0.69 -10.13
CA ASP A 143 9.37 1.02 -11.55
C ASP A 143 9.73 -0.22 -12.38
N ARG A 144 10.67 -1.04 -11.87
CA ARG A 144 11.07 -2.30 -12.54
C ARG A 144 9.90 -3.27 -12.65
N ALA A 145 9.13 -3.43 -11.57
CA ALA A 145 8.00 -4.34 -11.55
C ALA A 145 6.92 -3.90 -12.53
N VAL A 146 6.54 -2.63 -12.52
CA VAL A 146 5.54 -2.07 -13.44
C VAL A 146 6.01 -2.19 -14.88
N THR A 147 7.27 -1.85 -15.16
CA THR A 147 7.85 -1.97 -16.53
C THR A 147 7.82 -3.40 -17.04
N ALA A 148 8.20 -4.37 -16.19
CA ALA A 148 8.14 -5.78 -16.56
C ALA A 148 6.71 -6.22 -16.90
N LEU A 149 5.73 -5.85 -16.06
CA LEU A 149 4.32 -6.21 -16.27
C LEU A 149 3.72 -5.55 -17.52
N LEU A 150 4.12 -4.32 -17.85
CA LEU A 150 3.73 -3.65 -19.09
C LEU A 150 4.29 -4.37 -20.33
N GLN A 151 5.40 -5.08 -20.19
CA GLN A 151 6.01 -5.92 -21.23
C GLN A 151 5.58 -7.38 -21.15
N GLU A 152 4.58 -7.69 -20.32
CA GLU A 152 4.07 -9.06 -20.09
C GLU A 152 5.16 -10.04 -19.57
N LYS A 153 6.14 -9.48 -18.82
CA LYS A 153 7.24 -10.23 -18.19
C LYS A 153 7.03 -10.33 -16.68
N THR A 154 7.61 -11.34 -16.08
CA THR A 154 7.67 -11.49 -14.63
C THR A 154 8.66 -10.48 -14.04
N PRO A 155 8.30 -9.70 -13.01
CA PRO A 155 9.24 -8.83 -12.31
C PRO A 155 10.41 -9.59 -11.70
N ASN A 156 11.56 -8.94 -11.65
CA ASN A 156 12.75 -9.46 -10.96
C ASN A 156 13.46 -8.29 -10.24
N PRO A 157 13.53 -8.31 -8.90
CA PRO A 157 12.99 -9.34 -7.98
C PRO A 157 11.45 -9.31 -7.89
N THR A 158 10.86 -10.42 -7.43
CA THR A 158 9.42 -10.51 -7.10
C THR A 158 9.12 -10.10 -5.65
N VAL A 159 10.13 -10.15 -4.79
CA VAL A 159 10.03 -9.82 -3.35
C VAL A 159 11.26 -9.05 -2.92
N THR A 160 11.04 -7.99 -2.16
CA THR A 160 12.08 -7.27 -1.41
C THR A 160 11.57 -6.98 0.01
N SER A 161 12.47 -6.68 0.94
CA SER A 161 12.06 -6.25 2.28
C SER A 161 11.55 -4.81 2.23
N PRO A 162 10.32 -4.53 2.70
CA PRO A 162 9.85 -3.16 2.83
C PRO A 162 10.71 -2.38 3.82
N TYR A 163 10.85 -1.09 3.61
CA TYR A 163 11.64 -0.21 4.46
C TYR A 163 10.86 1.07 4.76
N GLY A 164 10.71 1.40 6.05
CA GLY A 164 9.96 2.58 6.45
C GLY A 164 9.57 2.56 7.93
N CYS A 165 8.36 3.03 8.21
CA CYS A 165 7.80 3.16 9.54
C CYS A 165 6.83 2.00 9.83
N SER A 166 6.77 1.52 11.06
CA SER A 166 5.78 0.52 11.45
C SER A 166 4.36 1.06 11.34
N ILE A 167 3.43 0.24 10.86
CA ILE A 167 2.00 0.55 10.94
C ILE A 167 1.59 0.52 12.42
N ILE A 168 1.01 1.63 12.89
CA ILE A 168 0.52 1.74 14.27
C ILE A 168 -0.79 0.95 14.39
N ARG A 169 -0.76 -0.10 15.23
CA ARG A 169 -1.88 -1.01 15.45
C ARG A 169 -2.76 -0.58 16.61
N ALA A 170 -4.05 -0.93 16.54
CA ALA A 170 -4.93 -0.83 17.69
C ALA A 170 -4.39 -1.70 18.83
N ALA A 171 -4.50 -1.21 20.08
CA ALA A 171 -4.19 -2.01 21.24
C ALA A 171 -5.09 -3.26 21.28
N PRO A 172 -4.57 -4.44 21.69
CA PRO A 172 -5.42 -5.60 21.87
C PRO A 172 -6.51 -5.25 22.90
N THR A 173 -7.77 -5.50 22.55
CA THR A 173 -8.87 -5.43 23.52
C THR A 173 -8.64 -6.51 24.57
N THR A 174 -8.10 -6.15 25.71
CA THR A 174 -8.10 -7.00 26.90
C THR A 174 -9.56 -7.11 27.32
N GLY A 175 -10.21 -8.21 26.92
CA GLY A 175 -11.50 -8.60 27.47
C GLY A 175 -11.29 -8.86 28.96
N THR A 176 -11.64 -7.89 29.78
CA THR A 176 -11.80 -8.10 31.22
C THR A 176 -12.99 -9.02 31.38
N ALA A 177 -12.74 -10.32 31.48
CA ALA A 177 -13.70 -11.25 32.02
C ALA A 177 -13.93 -10.83 33.49
N LEU A 178 -15.02 -10.10 33.72
CA LEU A 178 -15.55 -9.92 35.06
C LEU A 178 -15.96 -11.33 35.56
N GLN A 179 -15.07 -11.94 36.30
CA GLN A 179 -15.47 -13.08 37.16
C GLN A 179 -16.52 -12.56 38.11
N LYS A 180 -17.78 -12.97 37.90
CA LYS A 180 -18.78 -12.90 38.93
C LYS A 180 -18.32 -13.76 40.09
N VAL A 181 -17.94 -13.11 41.17
CA VAL A 181 -17.81 -13.77 42.47
C VAL A 181 -19.24 -13.90 43.00
N ASP A 182 -19.81 -15.10 42.88
CA ASP A 182 -21.03 -15.47 43.61
C ASP A 182 -20.67 -15.61 45.08
N MET A 183 -21.26 -14.76 45.90
CA MET A 183 -21.31 -14.96 47.37
C MET A 183 -22.55 -15.79 47.74
#